data_db27957db18f61006c26b4f0c2dd6af8
#
_entry.id   db27957db18f61006c26b4f0c2dd6af8
#
_cell.length_a   1.000
_cell.length_b   1.000
_cell.length_c   1.000
_cell.angle_alpha   90.00
_cell.angle_beta   90.00
_cell.angle_gamma   90.00
#
_symmetry.space_group_name_H-M   'P 1'
#
loop_
_entity.id
_entity.type
_entity.pdbx_description
1 polymer ?
#
loop_
_entity_poly.entity_id
_entity_poly.type
_entity_poly.pdbx_seq_one_letter_code
_entity_poly.pdbx_strand_id
1 'polypeptide(L)'
;TVLREILKTVNGQFITRTPDTEQYYLDLKKDVDYDAQVDKRAEALSDDALDRAYFSAIKTLMERTDETAYVTGHLIWQYPLEWQDRRVERPGYLFFGAPNERPTAQPEREFYIYFIHPFEPPKFKDDNKSDEVFLRLKKPDDDIRRYLATYAAALDLASTASGGAKIVYLDKAKEALKAMSKWLQDKQMT
;
A
#
# COMPACT_ATOMS: atom_id res chain seq x y z
N THR A 1 23.78 -36.95 -25.30
CA THR A 1 22.93 -37.37 -24.18
C THR A 1 21.91 -36.26 -23.89
N VAL A 2 20.69 -36.64 -23.55
CA VAL A 2 19.53 -35.72 -23.29
C VAL A 2 19.90 -34.56 -22.37
N LEU A 3 20.65 -34.79 -21.31
CA LEU A 3 21.10 -33.75 -20.36
C LEU A 3 22.01 -32.68 -21.01
N ARG A 4 22.83 -33.04 -22.02
CA ARG A 4 23.63 -32.03 -22.74
C ARG A 4 22.79 -31.15 -23.67
N GLU A 5 21.73 -31.70 -24.23
CA GLU A 5 20.77 -30.96 -25.04
C GLU A 5 19.94 -30.00 -24.15
N ILE A 6 19.47 -30.47 -23.00
CA ILE A 6 18.76 -29.65 -22.03
C ILE A 6 19.63 -28.48 -21.58
N LEU A 7 20.90 -28.70 -21.24
CA LEU A 7 21.85 -27.64 -20.85
C LEU A 7 22.05 -26.58 -21.92
N LYS A 8 22.03 -26.99 -23.23
CA LYS A 8 22.10 -26.04 -24.32
C LYS A 8 20.82 -25.26 -24.55
N THR A 9 19.68 -25.90 -24.36
CA THR A 9 18.35 -25.29 -24.62
C THR A 9 17.91 -24.32 -23.54
N VAL A 10 18.22 -24.60 -22.26
CA VAL A 10 17.84 -23.76 -21.11
C VAL A 10 18.98 -22.86 -20.62
N ASN A 11 20.04 -22.67 -21.39
CA ASN A 11 21.18 -21.78 -21.07
C ASN A 11 21.76 -22.00 -19.66
N GLY A 12 21.71 -23.24 -19.14
CA GLY A 12 22.24 -23.56 -17.80
C GLY A 12 21.50 -22.90 -16.63
N GLN A 13 20.29 -22.42 -16.85
CA GLN A 13 19.57 -21.63 -15.83
C GLN A 13 19.17 -22.42 -14.59
N PHE A 14 18.99 -23.74 -14.70
CA PHE A 14 18.48 -24.56 -13.59
C PHE A 14 19.29 -25.82 -13.32
N ILE A 15 20.25 -26.18 -14.18
CA ILE A 15 21.05 -27.39 -14.06
C ILE A 15 22.51 -27.00 -14.18
N THR A 16 23.27 -27.24 -13.12
CA THR A 16 24.71 -27.04 -13.11
C THR A 16 25.43 -28.39 -13.08
N ARG A 17 26.57 -28.49 -13.80
CA ARG A 17 27.46 -29.65 -13.78
C ARG A 17 28.68 -29.32 -12.94
N THR A 18 29.00 -30.18 -11.97
CA THR A 18 30.25 -30.09 -11.22
C THR A 18 31.39 -30.56 -12.14
N PRO A 19 32.44 -29.74 -12.39
CA PRO A 19 33.53 -30.10 -13.30
C PRO A 19 34.28 -31.37 -12.91
N ASP A 20 34.46 -31.56 -11.59
CA ASP A 20 35.31 -32.63 -11.05
C ASP A 20 34.61 -34.00 -10.95
N THR A 21 33.31 -34.02 -10.71
CA THR A 21 32.54 -35.27 -10.50
C THR A 21 31.59 -35.62 -11.60
N GLU A 22 31.47 -34.76 -12.63
CA GLU A 22 30.49 -34.89 -13.72
C GLU A 22 29.03 -35.01 -13.27
N GLN A 23 28.74 -34.70 -11.99
CA GLN A 23 27.39 -34.75 -11.45
C GLN A 23 26.58 -33.53 -11.86
N TYR A 24 25.31 -33.77 -12.15
CA TYR A 24 24.33 -32.71 -12.43
C TYR A 24 23.45 -32.48 -11.22
N TYR A 25 23.30 -31.23 -10.84
CA TYR A 25 22.38 -30.85 -9.76
C TYR A 25 21.50 -29.70 -10.22
N LEU A 26 20.30 -29.63 -9.67
CA LEU A 26 19.43 -28.48 -9.84
C LEU A 26 20.03 -27.30 -9.05
N ASP A 27 20.52 -26.31 -9.80
CA ASP A 27 20.92 -25.05 -9.21
C ASP A 27 19.68 -24.19 -9.02
N LEU A 28 19.04 -24.34 -7.87
CA LEU A 28 17.92 -23.51 -7.45
C LEU A 28 18.37 -22.10 -7.03
N LYS A 29 19.66 -21.82 -7.10
CA LYS A 29 20.31 -20.58 -6.68
C LYS A 29 20.55 -19.57 -7.81
N LYS A 30 19.64 -19.42 -8.76
CA LYS A 30 19.35 -18.09 -9.28
C LYS A 30 18.17 -17.57 -8.47
N ASP A 31 18.41 -17.37 -7.20
CA ASP A 31 17.50 -16.61 -6.37
C ASP A 31 17.30 -15.26 -7.03
N VAL A 32 16.12 -15.09 -7.58
CA VAL A 32 15.65 -13.75 -7.94
C VAL A 32 15.71 -12.97 -6.65
N ASP A 33 16.58 -11.98 -6.58
CA ASP A 33 16.65 -11.09 -5.43
C ASP A 33 15.41 -10.20 -5.43
N TYR A 34 14.35 -10.71 -4.82
CA TYR A 34 13.06 -10.02 -4.74
C TYR A 34 13.17 -8.74 -3.91
N ASP A 35 14.07 -8.70 -2.93
CA ASP A 35 14.31 -7.50 -2.12
C ASP A 35 14.93 -6.41 -2.99
N ALA A 36 16.01 -6.71 -3.71
CA ALA A 36 16.62 -5.74 -4.62
C ALA A 36 15.66 -5.24 -5.71
N GLN A 37 14.73 -6.07 -6.19
CA GLN A 37 13.73 -5.62 -7.15
C GLN A 37 12.72 -4.67 -6.53
N VAL A 38 12.25 -4.96 -5.32
CA VAL A 38 11.34 -4.08 -4.59
C VAL A 38 12.02 -2.76 -4.25
N ASP A 39 13.27 -2.79 -3.75
CA ASP A 39 14.02 -1.59 -3.40
C ASP A 39 14.24 -0.70 -4.62
N LYS A 40 14.70 -1.26 -5.73
CA LYS A 40 14.87 -0.52 -6.99
C LYS A 40 13.56 0.12 -7.47
N ARG A 41 12.44 -0.59 -7.33
CA ARG A 41 11.13 -0.04 -7.71
C ARG A 41 10.67 1.04 -6.75
N ALA A 42 10.93 0.88 -5.45
CA ALA A 42 10.61 1.83 -4.40
C ALA A 42 11.35 3.16 -4.57
N GLU A 43 12.63 3.12 -4.92
CA GLU A 43 13.45 4.32 -5.18
C GLU A 43 12.92 5.19 -6.33
N ALA A 44 12.19 4.60 -7.27
CA ALA A 44 11.64 5.30 -8.42
C ALA A 44 10.28 5.97 -8.17
N LEU A 45 9.71 5.87 -6.95
CA LEU A 45 8.38 6.40 -6.63
C LEU A 45 8.45 7.88 -6.28
N SER A 46 7.54 8.66 -6.86
CA SER A 46 7.32 10.07 -6.53
C SER A 46 6.50 10.23 -5.24
N ASP A 47 6.51 11.44 -4.66
CA ASP A 47 5.71 11.77 -3.48
C ASP A 47 4.20 11.59 -3.74
N ASP A 48 3.71 11.93 -4.92
CA ASP A 48 2.34 11.65 -5.34
C ASP A 48 2.03 10.13 -5.38
N ALA A 49 2.97 9.30 -5.82
CA ALA A 49 2.80 7.84 -5.75
C ALA A 49 2.76 7.33 -4.31
N LEU A 50 3.54 7.92 -3.42
CA LEU A 50 3.52 7.59 -1.99
C LEU A 50 2.21 8.04 -1.31
N ASP A 51 1.64 9.18 -1.70
CA ASP A 51 0.33 9.63 -1.22
C ASP A 51 -0.79 8.67 -1.64
N ARG A 52 -0.78 8.21 -2.90
CA ARG A 52 -1.70 7.15 -3.35
C ARG A 52 -1.51 5.84 -2.59
N ALA A 53 -0.26 5.46 -2.33
CA ALA A 53 0.05 4.27 -1.53
C ALA A 53 -0.46 4.41 -0.09
N TYR A 54 -0.33 5.60 0.52
CA TYR A 54 -0.88 5.89 1.83
C TYR A 54 -2.40 5.69 1.87
N PHE A 55 -3.13 6.25 0.93
CA PHE A 55 -4.58 6.05 0.87
C PHE A 55 -4.97 4.60 0.62
N SER A 56 -4.25 3.90 -0.26
CA SER A 56 -4.46 2.47 -0.48
C SER A 56 -4.22 1.64 0.79
N ALA A 57 -3.16 1.96 1.52
CA ALA A 57 -2.82 1.28 2.77
C ALA A 57 -3.86 1.58 3.88
N ILE A 58 -4.25 2.84 4.09
CA ILE A 58 -5.30 3.20 5.05
C ILE A 58 -6.63 2.54 4.68
N LYS A 59 -7.02 2.55 3.40
CA LYS A 59 -8.21 1.85 2.91
C LYS A 59 -8.20 0.38 3.31
N THR A 60 -7.08 -0.30 3.10
CA THR A 60 -6.91 -1.72 3.47
C THR A 60 -6.97 -1.93 4.98
N LEU A 61 -6.29 -1.10 5.77
CA LEU A 61 -6.31 -1.18 7.23
C LEU A 61 -7.69 -0.91 7.84
N MET A 62 -8.50 -0.08 7.20
CA MET A 62 -9.87 0.22 7.61
C MET A 62 -10.90 -0.73 6.98
N GLU A 63 -10.47 -1.76 6.28
CA GLU A 63 -11.33 -2.74 5.61
C GLU A 63 -12.34 -2.09 4.64
N ARG A 64 -11.92 -1.01 3.95
CA ARG A 64 -12.74 -0.32 2.95
C ARG A 64 -12.41 -0.84 1.55
N THR A 65 -13.45 -0.98 0.72
CA THR A 65 -13.30 -1.41 -0.68
C THR A 65 -13.93 -0.38 -1.62
N ASP A 66 -13.62 -0.48 -2.91
CA ASP A 66 -14.19 0.43 -3.91
C ASP A 66 -15.69 0.14 -4.11
N GLU A 67 -16.12 -1.11 -3.89
CA GLU A 67 -17.54 -1.50 -3.95
C GLU A 67 -18.36 -0.90 -2.80
N THR A 68 -17.74 -0.62 -1.66
CA THR A 68 -18.38 0.01 -0.50
C THR A 68 -18.29 1.53 -0.51
N ALA A 69 -17.62 2.13 -1.52
CA ALA A 69 -17.55 3.57 -1.66
C ALA A 69 -18.95 4.18 -1.86
N TYR A 70 -19.21 5.30 -1.17
CA TYR A 70 -20.51 5.98 -1.26
C TYR A 70 -20.75 6.58 -2.65
N VAL A 71 -19.70 7.10 -3.28
CA VAL A 71 -19.72 7.60 -4.66
C VAL A 71 -18.70 6.83 -5.47
N THR A 72 -19.14 6.12 -6.48
CA THR A 72 -18.26 5.31 -7.35
C THR A 72 -17.15 6.17 -7.96
N GLY A 73 -15.91 5.69 -7.89
CA GLY A 73 -14.74 6.39 -8.38
C GLY A 73 -14.18 7.47 -7.45
N HIS A 74 -14.77 7.67 -6.27
CA HIS A 74 -14.28 8.57 -5.24
C HIS A 74 -13.90 7.82 -3.97
N LEU A 75 -12.91 8.34 -3.24
CA LEU A 75 -12.42 7.76 -1.98
C LEU A 75 -13.25 8.28 -0.80
N ILE A 76 -14.55 7.99 -0.81
CA ILE A 76 -15.51 8.43 0.20
C ILE A 76 -16.38 7.27 0.67
N TRP A 77 -16.51 7.12 2.00
CA TRP A 77 -17.31 6.08 2.64
C TRP A 77 -18.20 6.65 3.72
N GLN A 78 -19.37 6.06 3.93
CA GLN A 78 -20.17 6.35 5.11
C GLN A 78 -19.42 5.86 6.35
N TYR A 79 -19.42 6.66 7.40
CA TYR A 79 -18.79 6.34 8.67
C TYR A 79 -19.68 6.78 9.83
N PRO A 80 -20.55 5.91 10.33
CA PRO A 80 -21.32 6.19 11.53
C PRO A 80 -20.39 6.18 12.75
N LEU A 81 -20.50 7.20 13.57
CA LEU A 81 -19.79 7.31 14.84
C LEU A 81 -20.76 7.03 15.98
N GLU A 82 -20.55 5.93 16.69
CA GLU A 82 -21.34 5.58 17.86
C GLU A 82 -20.79 6.32 19.09
N TRP A 83 -21.62 7.14 19.71
CA TRP A 83 -21.33 7.72 21.00
C TRP A 83 -21.86 6.77 22.09
N GLN A 84 -21.00 5.90 22.58
CA GLN A 84 -21.34 4.81 23.48
C GLN A 84 -22.06 5.29 24.78
N ASP A 85 -21.59 6.39 25.40
CA ASP A 85 -22.17 6.91 26.63
C ASP A 85 -23.63 7.40 26.48
N ARG A 86 -23.97 7.86 25.28
CA ARG A 86 -25.31 8.39 24.97
C ARG A 86 -26.16 7.47 24.12
N ARG A 87 -25.60 6.35 23.66
CA ARG A 87 -26.26 5.41 22.74
C ARG A 87 -26.85 6.09 21.50
N VAL A 88 -26.13 7.06 20.96
CA VAL A 88 -26.52 7.82 19.77
C VAL A 88 -25.50 7.57 18.68
N GLU A 89 -25.99 7.25 17.49
CA GLU A 89 -25.18 7.16 16.29
C GLU A 89 -25.23 8.49 15.54
N ARG A 90 -24.06 9.03 15.15
CA ARG A 90 -23.93 10.23 14.32
C ARG A 90 -23.46 9.83 12.94
N PRO A 91 -24.25 10.07 11.88
CA PRO A 91 -23.85 9.77 10.52
C PRO A 91 -22.80 10.75 10.02
N GLY A 92 -21.74 10.23 9.40
CA GLY A 92 -20.67 11.01 8.83
C GLY A 92 -20.04 10.34 7.61
N TYR A 93 -19.02 10.98 7.08
CA TYR A 93 -18.22 10.46 5.98
C TYR A 93 -16.74 10.42 6.32
N LEU A 94 -16.06 9.35 5.87
CA LEU A 94 -14.62 9.32 5.65
C LEU A 94 -14.33 9.73 4.23
N PHE A 95 -13.36 10.62 4.03
CA PHE A 95 -12.86 11.01 2.73
C PHE A 95 -11.33 11.03 2.72
N PHE A 96 -10.73 10.43 1.71
CA PHE A 96 -9.29 10.43 1.51
C PHE A 96 -8.94 11.51 0.47
N GLY A 97 -8.46 12.63 0.96
CA GLY A 97 -8.18 13.84 0.20
C GLY A 97 -8.58 15.09 0.97
N ALA A 98 -8.43 16.25 0.34
CA ALA A 98 -8.82 17.54 0.91
C ALA A 98 -10.29 17.91 0.59
N PRO A 99 -10.90 18.86 1.32
CA PRO A 99 -12.29 19.27 1.09
C PRO A 99 -12.59 19.70 -0.34
N ASN A 100 -11.65 20.34 -1.02
CA ASN A 100 -11.79 20.78 -2.41
C ASN A 100 -11.73 19.66 -3.46
N GLU A 101 -11.32 18.45 -3.03
CA GLU A 101 -11.30 17.25 -3.89
C GLU A 101 -12.56 16.39 -3.70
N ARG A 102 -13.38 16.72 -2.71
CA ARG A 102 -14.58 15.96 -2.39
C ARG A 102 -15.66 16.13 -3.47
N PRO A 103 -16.36 15.03 -3.86
CA PRO A 103 -17.53 15.16 -4.73
C PRO A 103 -18.63 15.99 -4.05
N THR A 104 -19.29 16.84 -4.82
CA THR A 104 -20.33 17.75 -4.30
C THR A 104 -21.73 17.13 -4.23
N ALA A 105 -21.95 16.04 -4.96
CA ALA A 105 -23.25 15.38 -5.09
C ALA A 105 -23.47 14.33 -3.97
N GLN A 106 -23.42 14.74 -2.71
CA GLN A 106 -23.71 13.86 -1.59
C GLN A 106 -24.64 14.57 -0.59
N PRO A 107 -25.54 13.82 0.10
CA PRO A 107 -26.36 14.38 1.14
C PRO A 107 -25.53 15.00 2.27
N GLU A 108 -26.03 16.02 2.90
CA GLU A 108 -25.47 16.57 4.13
C GLU A 108 -25.37 15.48 5.20
N ARG A 109 -24.29 15.50 5.95
CA ARG A 109 -24.04 14.65 7.11
C ARG A 109 -23.58 15.49 8.28
N GLU A 110 -23.62 14.91 9.48
CA GLU A 110 -23.26 15.64 10.69
C GLU A 110 -21.77 15.94 10.80
N PHE A 111 -20.92 15.16 10.13
CA PHE A 111 -19.47 15.39 10.12
C PHE A 111 -18.75 14.75 8.93
N TYR A 112 -17.51 15.24 8.70
CA TYR A 112 -16.58 14.70 7.74
C TYR A 112 -15.21 14.46 8.38
N ILE A 113 -14.59 13.31 8.13
CA ILE A 113 -13.22 13.00 8.51
C ILE A 113 -12.39 12.90 7.22
N TYR A 114 -11.44 13.81 7.09
CA TYR A 114 -10.54 13.89 5.95
C TYR A 114 -9.19 13.29 6.30
N PHE A 115 -8.72 12.32 5.51
CA PHE A 115 -7.33 11.86 5.53
C PHE A 115 -6.55 12.66 4.51
N ILE A 116 -5.63 13.51 4.98
CA ILE A 116 -4.86 14.42 4.12
C ILE A 116 -3.58 13.75 3.64
N HIS A 117 -3.21 14.03 2.40
CA HIS A 117 -1.96 13.59 1.78
C HIS A 117 -0.76 13.91 2.67
N PRO A 118 0.10 12.93 3.01
CA PRO A 118 1.21 13.17 3.93
C PRO A 118 2.42 13.87 3.32
N PHE A 119 2.66 13.72 2.00
CA PHE A 119 3.87 14.21 1.34
C PHE A 119 3.61 15.44 0.45
N GLU A 120 2.57 15.42 -0.36
CA GLU A 120 2.16 16.53 -1.23
C GLU A 120 0.72 16.98 -0.90
N PRO A 121 0.46 17.54 0.29
CA PRO A 121 -0.88 17.94 0.65
C PRO A 121 -1.38 19.05 -0.28
N PRO A 122 -2.61 18.93 -0.82
CA PRO A 122 -3.19 19.97 -1.63
C PRO A 122 -3.40 21.24 -0.81
N LYS A 123 -3.31 22.39 -1.46
CA LYS A 123 -3.61 23.67 -0.83
C LYS A 123 -5.12 23.82 -0.69
N PHE A 124 -5.60 23.92 0.52
CA PHE A 124 -6.98 24.24 0.83
C PHE A 124 -7.04 25.17 2.04
N LYS A 125 -8.15 25.89 2.17
CA LYS A 125 -8.41 26.74 3.32
C LYS A 125 -9.14 25.91 4.38
N ASP A 126 -8.60 25.88 5.57
CA ASP A 126 -9.29 25.36 6.74
C ASP A 126 -10.15 26.48 7.32
N ASP A 127 -11.47 26.37 7.15
CA ASP A 127 -12.42 27.36 7.65
C ASP A 127 -12.81 27.10 9.12
N ASN A 128 -12.13 26.14 9.79
CA ASN A 128 -12.37 25.74 11.19
C ASN A 128 -13.85 25.37 11.46
N LYS A 129 -14.47 24.66 10.52
CA LYS A 129 -15.84 24.19 10.69
C LYS A 129 -15.89 23.11 11.77
N SER A 130 -16.93 23.14 12.59
CA SER A 130 -17.11 22.22 13.72
C SER A 130 -17.49 20.79 13.30
N ASP A 131 -17.84 20.59 12.04
CA ASP A 131 -18.24 19.32 11.43
C ASP A 131 -17.15 18.71 10.54
N GLU A 132 -15.96 19.31 10.47
CA GLU A 132 -14.83 18.82 9.68
C GLU A 132 -13.63 18.46 10.58
N VAL A 133 -13.10 17.25 10.43
CA VAL A 133 -11.91 16.76 11.13
C VAL A 133 -10.85 16.40 10.11
N PHE A 134 -9.63 16.93 10.30
CA PHE A 134 -8.49 16.67 9.40
C PHE A 134 -7.47 15.77 10.09
N LEU A 135 -7.31 14.56 9.56
CA LEU A 135 -6.29 13.62 10.00
C LEU A 135 -5.05 13.77 9.11
N ARG A 136 -3.97 14.26 9.71
CA ARG A 136 -2.67 14.45 9.06
C ARG A 136 -1.63 13.64 9.78
N LEU A 137 -0.70 13.04 9.03
CA LEU A 137 0.47 12.43 9.66
C LEU A 137 1.33 13.53 10.30
N LYS A 138 1.59 13.38 11.58
CA LYS A 138 2.47 14.27 12.33
C LYS A 138 3.92 13.89 12.01
N LYS A 139 4.60 14.72 11.20
CA LYS A 139 6.01 14.54 10.83
C LYS A 139 6.29 13.15 10.21
N PRO A 140 5.85 12.88 8.97
CA PRO A 140 6.28 11.68 8.27
C PRO A 140 7.81 11.59 8.28
N ASP A 141 8.34 10.49 8.81
CA ASP A 141 9.76 10.21 8.87
C ASP A 141 10.20 9.26 7.73
N ASP A 142 11.49 8.95 7.67
CA ASP A 142 12.03 8.06 6.64
C ASP A 142 11.48 6.64 6.77
N ASP A 143 11.07 6.22 7.95
CA ASP A 143 10.50 4.89 8.17
C ASP A 143 9.14 4.75 7.50
N ILE A 144 8.21 5.68 7.73
CA ILE A 144 6.89 5.63 7.07
C ILE A 144 7.02 5.77 5.55
N ARG A 145 7.94 6.63 5.08
CA ARG A 145 8.24 6.77 3.64
C ARG A 145 8.70 5.43 3.06
N ARG A 146 9.63 4.75 3.72
CA ARG A 146 10.16 3.45 3.30
C ARG A 146 9.05 2.37 3.30
N TYR A 147 8.23 2.28 4.34
CA TYR A 147 7.15 1.30 4.39
C TYR A 147 6.14 1.49 3.27
N LEU A 148 5.75 2.73 2.99
CA LEU A 148 4.84 3.04 1.88
C LEU A 148 5.47 2.77 0.52
N ALA A 149 6.73 3.10 0.33
CA ALA A 149 7.46 2.82 -0.90
C ALA A 149 7.58 1.31 -1.15
N THR A 150 7.95 0.54 -0.12
CA THR A 150 8.00 -0.93 -0.19
C THR A 150 6.62 -1.52 -0.49
N TYR A 151 5.58 -1.05 0.19
CA TYR A 151 4.20 -1.49 -0.03
C TYR A 151 3.76 -1.26 -1.48
N ALA A 152 3.93 -0.04 -1.99
CA ALA A 152 3.55 0.32 -3.35
C ALA A 152 4.36 -0.46 -4.40
N ALA A 153 5.68 -0.55 -4.23
CA ALA A 153 6.57 -1.26 -5.14
C ALA A 153 6.24 -2.76 -5.20
N ALA A 154 5.99 -3.37 -4.05
CA ALA A 154 5.66 -4.79 -3.97
C ALA A 154 4.29 -5.09 -4.62
N LEU A 155 3.27 -4.25 -4.43
CA LEU A 155 1.97 -4.39 -5.11
C LEU A 155 2.10 -4.22 -6.63
N ASP A 156 2.87 -3.24 -7.08
CA ASP A 156 3.11 -3.00 -8.50
C ASP A 156 3.79 -4.22 -9.16
N LEU A 157 4.86 -4.74 -8.55
CA LEU A 157 5.53 -5.95 -9.01
C LEU A 157 4.62 -7.18 -8.96
N ALA A 158 3.80 -7.33 -7.93
CA ALA A 158 2.83 -8.42 -7.81
C ALA A 158 1.76 -8.38 -8.91
N SER A 159 1.39 -7.19 -9.41
CA SER A 159 0.39 -7.02 -10.45
C SER A 159 0.81 -7.64 -11.79
N THR A 160 2.11 -7.65 -12.08
CA THR A 160 2.70 -8.16 -13.31
C THR A 160 3.33 -9.55 -13.15
N ALA A 161 3.57 -9.99 -11.91
CA ALA A 161 4.18 -11.29 -11.62
C ALA A 161 3.13 -12.42 -11.61
N SER A 162 3.62 -13.66 -11.77
CA SER A 162 2.82 -14.88 -11.69
C SER A 162 3.48 -15.91 -10.78
N GLY A 163 2.73 -16.96 -10.42
CA GLY A 163 3.21 -18.08 -9.63
C GLY A 163 3.84 -17.67 -8.29
N GLY A 164 4.97 -18.29 -7.95
CA GLY A 164 5.66 -18.06 -6.66
C GLY A 164 6.15 -16.63 -6.48
N ALA A 165 6.59 -15.96 -7.54
CA ALA A 165 7.05 -14.57 -7.48
C ALA A 165 5.93 -13.62 -7.01
N LYS A 166 4.71 -13.81 -7.52
CA LYS A 166 3.54 -13.02 -7.10
C LYS A 166 3.27 -13.16 -5.60
N ILE A 167 3.36 -14.39 -5.08
CA ILE A 167 3.15 -14.67 -3.66
C ILE A 167 4.18 -13.92 -2.82
N VAL A 168 5.47 -14.00 -3.19
CA VAL A 168 6.55 -13.31 -2.47
C VAL A 168 6.33 -11.80 -2.44
N TYR A 169 5.95 -11.17 -3.55
CA TYR A 169 5.67 -9.74 -3.56
C TYR A 169 4.45 -9.36 -2.72
N LEU A 170 3.38 -10.16 -2.75
CA LEU A 170 2.21 -9.92 -1.90
C LEU A 170 2.54 -10.05 -0.41
N ASP A 171 3.38 -11.01 -0.03
CA ASP A 171 3.83 -11.16 1.35
C ASP A 171 4.68 -9.94 1.79
N LYS A 172 5.58 -9.44 0.94
CA LYS A 172 6.34 -8.21 1.21
C LYS A 172 5.43 -6.98 1.36
N ALA A 173 4.41 -6.84 0.53
CA ALA A 173 3.41 -5.78 0.68
C ALA A 173 2.67 -5.88 2.02
N LYS A 174 2.30 -7.08 2.43
CA LYS A 174 1.64 -7.34 3.71
C LYS A 174 2.54 -7.02 4.91
N GLU A 175 3.81 -7.38 4.85
CA GLU A 175 4.79 -7.04 5.89
C GLU A 175 4.99 -5.52 6.00
N ALA A 176 5.12 -4.82 4.88
CA ALA A 176 5.23 -3.36 4.85
C ALA A 176 3.97 -2.68 5.43
N LEU A 177 2.78 -3.19 5.09
CA LEU A 177 1.51 -2.71 5.64
C LEU A 177 1.43 -2.91 7.16
N LYS A 178 1.90 -4.06 7.66
CA LYS A 178 1.97 -4.34 9.10
C LYS A 178 2.94 -3.40 9.82
N ALA A 179 4.11 -3.14 9.22
CA ALA A 179 5.08 -2.19 9.76
C ALA A 179 4.52 -0.76 9.81
N MET A 180 3.81 -0.34 8.75
CA MET A 180 3.10 0.94 8.71
C MET A 180 2.02 1.03 9.79
N SER A 181 1.21 -0.01 9.98
CA SER A 181 0.18 -0.06 11.02
C SER A 181 0.79 0.13 12.41
N LYS A 182 1.89 -0.57 12.69
CA LYS A 182 2.62 -0.42 13.94
C LYS A 182 3.16 0.99 14.12
N TRP A 183 3.77 1.56 13.07
CA TRP A 183 4.28 2.94 13.10
C TRP A 183 3.16 3.94 13.43
N LEU A 184 1.97 3.78 12.81
CA LEU A 184 0.81 4.61 13.10
C LEU A 184 0.40 4.51 14.57
N GLN A 185 0.35 3.31 15.14
CA GLN A 185 0.04 3.11 16.55
C GLN A 185 1.06 3.78 17.47
N ASP A 186 2.36 3.57 17.20
CA ASP A 186 3.44 4.05 18.06
C ASP A 186 3.65 5.57 17.98
N LYS A 187 3.40 6.20 16.82
CA LYS A 187 3.76 7.60 16.56
C LYS A 187 2.59 8.57 16.50
N GLN A 188 1.38 8.09 16.22
CA GLN A 188 0.22 8.95 15.96
C GLN A 188 -0.86 8.86 17.03
N MET A 189 -0.85 7.83 17.88
CA MET A 189 -1.86 7.63 18.93
C MET A 189 -1.47 8.19 20.31
N THR A 190 -0.41 8.97 20.40
CA THR A 190 0.04 9.63 21.65
C THR A 190 -0.33 11.09 21.69
#